data_29ff18bbcce5e51aa4f9be82e7f37a3d
#
_entry.id   29ff18bbcce5e51aa4f9be82e7f37a3d
#
_cell.length_a   1.000
_cell.length_b   1.000
_cell.length_c   1.000
_cell.angle_alpha   90.00
_cell.angle_beta   90.00
_cell.angle_gamma   90.00
#
_symmetry.space_group_name_H-M   'P 1'
#
loop_
_entity.id
_entity.type
_entity.pdbx_description
1 polymer ?
#
loop_
_entity_poly.entity_id
_entity_poly.type
_entity_poly.pdbx_seq_one_letter_code
_entity_poly.pdbx_strand_id
1 'polypeptide(L)'
;MFRHAGNPALGNAAGWEPHRSIDHSRQLLDTIFGGAETYAIVLKSTGLPVGNIELMFATDFHTAPLAPHEAEISYWIGQEYWGQGLVPEAAQLLIQHSFQSLGLGGLWCCHYHGNLQSKRVQEKCGFRYHHCDENGRTKTGEPKRVHLLHLSRQQWLDSQP
;
A
#
# COMPACT_ATOMS: atom_id res chain seq x y z
N MET A 1 -3.86 -15.46 3.49
CA MET A 1 -4.65 -14.28 3.09
C MET A 1 -5.99 -14.22 3.81
N PHE A 2 -6.93 -15.16 3.64
CA PHE A 2 -8.28 -15.12 4.22
C PHE A 2 -8.30 -14.82 5.74
N ARG A 3 -7.45 -15.47 6.52
CA ARG A 3 -7.34 -15.25 7.98
C ARG A 3 -7.23 -13.76 8.37
N HIS A 4 -6.49 -12.96 7.61
CA HIS A 4 -6.25 -11.55 7.91
C HIS A 4 -7.21 -10.64 7.16
N ALA A 5 -7.40 -10.88 5.86
CA ALA A 5 -8.25 -10.05 4.99
C ALA A 5 -9.75 -10.24 5.23
N GLY A 6 -10.16 -11.30 5.94
CA GLY A 6 -11.52 -11.49 6.45
C GLY A 6 -11.85 -10.66 7.70
N ASN A 7 -10.86 -9.95 8.27
CA ASN A 7 -11.06 -9.13 9.46
C ASN A 7 -11.73 -7.79 9.10
N PRO A 8 -12.93 -7.46 9.67
CA PRO A 8 -13.62 -6.20 9.40
C PRO A 8 -12.80 -4.94 9.74
N ALA A 9 -11.98 -4.99 10.80
CA ALA A 9 -11.15 -3.83 11.17
C ALA A 9 -10.12 -3.50 10.09
N LEU A 10 -9.54 -4.52 9.44
CA LEU A 10 -8.65 -4.32 8.30
C LEU A 10 -9.41 -3.80 7.08
N GLY A 11 -10.57 -4.39 6.76
CA GLY A 11 -11.42 -3.95 5.65
C GLY A 11 -11.81 -2.48 5.77
N ASN A 12 -12.26 -2.05 6.95
CA ASN A 12 -12.60 -0.65 7.22
C ASN A 12 -11.41 0.30 7.09
N ALA A 13 -10.21 -0.10 7.55
CA ALA A 13 -9.00 0.70 7.44
C ALA A 13 -8.51 0.83 6.00
N ALA A 14 -8.64 -0.24 5.20
CA ALA A 14 -8.15 -0.32 3.83
C ALA A 14 -9.23 0.02 2.76
N GLY A 15 -10.48 0.23 3.18
CA GLY A 15 -11.59 0.66 2.31
C GLY A 15 -12.13 -0.42 1.39
N TRP A 16 -12.03 -1.68 1.76
CA TRP A 16 -12.63 -2.81 1.03
C TRP A 16 -13.58 -3.65 1.91
N GLU A 17 -14.43 -4.46 1.28
CA GLU A 17 -15.21 -5.47 1.99
C GLU A 17 -14.32 -6.62 2.46
N PRO A 18 -14.47 -7.06 3.74
CA PRO A 18 -13.76 -8.24 4.24
C PRO A 18 -13.94 -9.45 3.33
N HIS A 19 -12.90 -10.25 3.15
CA HIS A 19 -12.98 -11.48 2.38
C HIS A 19 -13.96 -12.45 3.03
N ARG A 20 -14.84 -13.05 2.22
CA ARG A 20 -15.97 -13.86 2.68
C ARG A 20 -15.63 -15.34 2.83
N SER A 21 -14.59 -15.81 2.12
CA SER A 21 -14.16 -17.21 2.12
C SER A 21 -12.72 -17.36 1.63
N ILE A 22 -12.18 -18.57 1.76
CA ILE A 22 -10.87 -18.93 1.18
C ILE A 22 -10.92 -18.82 -0.35
N ASP A 23 -12.01 -19.27 -0.99
CA ASP A 23 -12.13 -19.23 -2.43
C ASP A 23 -12.28 -17.79 -2.96
N HIS A 24 -12.99 -16.93 -2.24
CA HIS A 24 -13.00 -15.50 -2.54
C HIS A 24 -11.60 -14.91 -2.45
N SER A 25 -10.82 -15.27 -1.43
CA SER A 25 -9.42 -14.84 -1.32
C SER A 25 -8.53 -15.34 -2.47
N ARG A 26 -8.76 -16.56 -2.97
CA ARG A 26 -8.04 -17.12 -4.13
C ARG A 26 -8.36 -16.34 -5.40
N GLN A 27 -9.63 -16.07 -5.67
CA GLN A 27 -10.04 -15.26 -6.82
C GLN A 27 -9.36 -13.88 -6.81
N LEU A 28 -9.29 -13.22 -5.65
CA LEU A 28 -8.64 -11.92 -5.54
C LEU A 28 -7.12 -12.01 -5.73
N LEU A 29 -6.47 -13.10 -5.31
CA LEU A 29 -5.05 -13.34 -5.61
C LEU A 29 -4.80 -13.44 -7.11
N ASP A 30 -5.66 -14.12 -7.83
CA ASP A 30 -5.50 -14.33 -9.27
C ASP A 30 -5.86 -13.07 -10.11
N THR A 31 -6.69 -12.18 -9.58
CA THR A 31 -7.21 -11.01 -10.33
C THR A 31 -6.59 -9.68 -9.92
N ILE A 32 -6.56 -9.37 -8.63
CA ILE A 32 -6.12 -8.06 -8.11
C ILE A 32 -4.66 -8.10 -7.68
N PHE A 33 -4.22 -9.21 -7.07
CA PHE A 33 -2.88 -9.33 -6.51
C PHE A 33 -1.93 -10.15 -7.39
N GLY A 34 -2.30 -10.39 -8.67
CA GLY A 34 -1.47 -11.11 -9.65
C GLY A 34 -0.47 -10.25 -10.42
N GLY A 35 -0.33 -8.96 -10.06
CA GLY A 35 0.60 -8.03 -10.71
C GLY A 35 2.07 -8.41 -10.53
N ALA A 36 2.91 -8.06 -11.51
CA ALA A 36 4.35 -8.39 -11.50
C ALA A 36 5.09 -7.78 -10.29
N GLU A 37 4.63 -6.64 -9.79
CA GLU A 37 5.23 -5.94 -8.65
C GLU A 37 4.35 -6.06 -7.38
N THR A 38 3.76 -7.23 -7.20
CA THR A 38 2.95 -7.57 -6.01
C THR A 38 3.67 -8.61 -5.16
N TYR A 39 3.86 -8.32 -3.88
CA TYR A 39 4.68 -9.11 -2.96
C TYR A 39 3.94 -9.44 -1.67
N ALA A 40 4.15 -10.65 -1.15
CA ALA A 40 3.73 -11.01 0.20
C ALA A 40 4.72 -10.47 1.23
N ILE A 41 4.21 -9.87 2.30
CA ILE A 41 5.00 -9.60 3.50
C ILE A 41 5.04 -10.88 4.33
N VAL A 42 6.24 -11.47 4.46
CA VAL A 42 6.45 -12.77 5.12
C VAL A 42 7.27 -12.59 6.40
N LEU A 43 6.80 -13.14 7.51
CA LEU A 43 7.54 -13.15 8.76
C LEU A 43 8.72 -14.13 8.68
N LYS A 44 9.94 -13.65 8.85
CA LYS A 44 11.17 -14.47 8.85
C LYS A 44 11.14 -15.58 9.90
N SER A 45 10.53 -15.31 11.07
CA SER A 45 10.48 -16.27 12.19
C SER A 45 9.59 -17.49 11.94
N THR A 46 8.57 -17.36 11.07
CA THR A 46 7.58 -18.42 10.85
C THR A 46 7.45 -18.85 9.40
N GLY A 47 7.96 -18.07 8.45
CA GLY A 47 7.75 -18.27 7.03
C GLY A 47 6.30 -18.01 6.57
N LEU A 48 5.44 -17.43 7.42
CA LEU A 48 4.04 -17.20 7.09
C LEU A 48 3.80 -15.82 6.47
N PRO A 49 2.99 -15.73 5.40
CA PRO A 49 2.57 -14.47 4.83
C PRO A 49 1.55 -13.78 5.77
N VAL A 50 1.81 -12.54 6.12
CA VAL A 50 1.01 -11.75 7.07
C VAL A 50 0.40 -10.49 6.46
N GLY A 51 0.80 -10.13 5.23
CA GLY A 51 0.34 -8.96 4.52
C GLY A 51 0.75 -9.00 3.05
N ASN A 52 0.46 -7.90 2.38
CA ASN A 52 0.80 -7.66 0.98
C ASN A 52 1.34 -6.24 0.84
N ILE A 53 2.22 -6.05 -0.14
CA ILE A 53 2.70 -4.75 -0.60
C ILE A 53 2.88 -4.80 -2.12
N GLU A 54 2.53 -3.72 -2.82
CA GLU A 54 2.52 -3.70 -4.28
C GLU A 54 2.81 -2.31 -4.85
N LEU A 55 3.24 -2.27 -6.11
CA LEU A 55 3.24 -1.09 -6.95
C LEU A 55 2.10 -1.18 -7.96
N MET A 56 1.27 -0.14 -8.00
CA MET A 56 0.21 0.03 -8.98
C MET A 56 0.65 1.08 -10.00
N PHE A 57 0.60 0.71 -11.28
CA PHE A 57 0.96 1.57 -12.41
C PHE A 57 -0.28 2.19 -13.05
N ALA A 58 -0.11 3.06 -14.04
CA ALA A 58 -1.20 3.77 -14.68
C ALA A 58 -2.26 2.87 -15.36
N THR A 59 -1.91 1.63 -15.67
CA THR A 59 -2.84 0.61 -16.21
C THR A 59 -3.63 -0.13 -15.14
N ASP A 60 -3.27 0.05 -13.87
CA ASP A 60 -3.88 -0.63 -12.74
C ASP A 60 -4.95 0.26 -12.09
N PHE A 61 -5.71 -0.30 -11.16
CA PHE A 61 -6.59 0.50 -10.32
C PHE A 61 -5.75 1.25 -9.27
N HIS A 62 -5.63 2.57 -9.42
CA HIS A 62 -4.88 3.45 -8.52
C HIS A 62 -5.71 4.66 -8.11
N THR A 63 -5.28 5.35 -7.06
CA THR A 63 -5.95 6.55 -6.52
C THR A 63 -5.20 7.84 -6.90
N ALA A 64 -3.87 7.77 -6.95
CA ALA A 64 -3.02 8.92 -7.21
C ALA A 64 -3.03 9.36 -8.69
N PRO A 65 -2.77 10.64 -8.98
CA PRO A 65 -2.64 11.16 -10.34
C PRO A 65 -1.25 10.82 -10.91
N LEU A 66 -1.05 9.57 -11.33
CA LEU A 66 0.24 9.06 -11.78
C LEU A 66 0.72 9.76 -13.06
N ALA A 67 1.92 10.34 -13.00
CA ALA A 67 2.66 10.75 -14.19
C ALA A 67 3.37 9.53 -14.85
N PRO A 68 3.83 9.63 -16.12
CA PRO A 68 4.71 8.62 -16.70
C PRO A 68 5.93 8.36 -15.80
N HIS A 69 6.29 7.10 -15.64
CA HIS A 69 7.37 6.66 -14.74
C HIS A 69 7.12 6.89 -13.24
N GLU A 70 5.87 6.97 -12.84
CA GLU A 70 5.45 6.94 -11.45
C GLU A 70 4.59 5.70 -11.16
N ALA A 71 4.51 5.32 -9.88
CA ALA A 71 3.62 4.28 -9.39
C ALA A 71 3.02 4.68 -8.03
N GLU A 72 1.89 4.09 -7.68
CA GLU A 72 1.34 4.17 -6.33
C GLU A 72 1.72 2.92 -5.54
N ILE A 73 2.30 3.11 -4.35
CA ILE A 73 2.56 2.01 -3.42
C ILE A 73 1.34 1.77 -2.54
N SER A 74 0.87 0.52 -2.52
CA SER A 74 -0.24 0.07 -1.70
C SER A 74 0.20 -1.07 -0.79
N TYR A 75 -0.38 -1.18 0.40
CA TYR A 75 -0.08 -2.24 1.33
C TYR A 75 -1.21 -2.49 2.32
N TRP A 76 -1.24 -3.70 2.85
CA TRP A 76 -2.00 -4.05 4.04
C TRP A 76 -1.26 -5.14 4.83
N ILE A 77 -1.55 -5.26 6.12
CA ILE A 77 -1.03 -6.29 7.00
C ILE A 77 -2.10 -6.70 8.02
N GLY A 78 -2.07 -7.95 8.47
CA GLY A 78 -2.97 -8.45 9.50
C GLY A 78 -2.98 -7.57 10.75
N GLN A 79 -4.16 -7.37 11.36
CA GLN A 79 -4.33 -6.45 12.49
C GLN A 79 -3.40 -6.78 13.66
N GLU A 80 -3.16 -8.06 13.94
CA GLU A 80 -2.29 -8.53 15.01
C GLU A 80 -0.80 -8.13 14.83
N TYR A 81 -0.43 -7.65 13.62
CA TYR A 81 0.93 -7.21 13.29
C TYR A 81 1.07 -5.70 13.20
N TRP A 82 0.02 -4.94 13.50
CA TRP A 82 0.08 -3.48 13.51
C TRP A 82 1.05 -2.97 14.58
N GLY A 83 1.70 -1.85 14.31
CA GLY A 83 2.63 -1.20 15.24
C GLY A 83 4.01 -1.85 15.38
N GLN A 84 4.27 -2.98 14.70
CA GLN A 84 5.53 -3.74 14.82
C GLN A 84 6.62 -3.33 13.83
N GLY A 85 6.38 -2.32 12.99
CA GLY A 85 7.38 -1.83 12.03
C GLY A 85 7.55 -2.66 10.75
N LEU A 86 6.80 -3.74 10.58
CA LEU A 86 6.93 -4.65 9.44
C LEU A 86 6.61 -4.00 8.10
N VAL A 87 5.55 -3.19 8.02
CA VAL A 87 5.19 -2.48 6.78
C VAL A 87 6.22 -1.43 6.42
N PRO A 88 6.72 -0.55 7.32
CA PRO A 88 7.83 0.34 7.00
C PRO A 88 9.07 -0.37 6.47
N GLU A 89 9.46 -1.53 7.05
CA GLU A 89 10.59 -2.33 6.58
C GLU A 89 10.36 -2.81 5.13
N ALA A 90 9.20 -3.42 4.85
CA ALA A 90 8.85 -3.89 3.52
C ALA A 90 8.75 -2.73 2.50
N ALA A 91 8.16 -1.60 2.92
CA ALA A 91 8.01 -0.42 2.07
C ALA A 91 9.36 0.20 1.69
N GLN A 92 10.31 0.28 2.61
CA GLN A 92 11.65 0.77 2.31
C GLN A 92 12.37 -0.08 1.25
N LEU A 93 12.23 -1.41 1.32
CA LEU A 93 12.78 -2.31 0.29
C LEU A 93 12.12 -2.09 -1.08
N LEU A 94 10.81 -1.94 -1.12
CA LEU A 94 10.08 -1.71 -2.36
C LEU A 94 10.36 -0.32 -2.94
N ILE A 95 10.51 0.72 -2.11
CA ILE A 95 10.94 2.06 -2.53
C ILE A 95 12.33 2.01 -3.15
N GLN A 96 13.27 1.34 -2.51
CA GLN A 96 14.62 1.14 -3.06
C GLN A 96 14.57 0.43 -4.41
N HIS A 97 13.84 -0.67 -4.52
CA HIS A 97 13.62 -1.39 -5.77
C HIS A 97 13.03 -0.50 -6.87
N SER A 98 12.03 0.30 -6.54
CA SER A 98 11.37 1.22 -7.46
C SER A 98 12.33 2.24 -8.05
N PHE A 99 13.19 2.84 -7.24
CA PHE A 99 14.10 3.89 -7.70
C PHE A 99 15.40 3.35 -8.29
N GLN A 100 15.94 2.23 -7.80
CA GLN A 100 17.22 1.67 -8.26
C GLN A 100 17.06 0.69 -9.42
N SER A 101 16.05 -0.19 -9.36
CA SER A 101 15.90 -1.27 -10.34
C SER A 101 14.90 -0.92 -11.44
N LEU A 102 13.75 -0.33 -11.08
CA LEU A 102 12.72 0.02 -12.05
C LEU A 102 12.91 1.42 -12.66
N GLY A 103 13.80 2.26 -12.08
CA GLY A 103 14.10 3.59 -12.60
C GLY A 103 12.94 4.58 -12.50
N LEU A 104 12.00 4.39 -11.57
CA LEU A 104 10.87 5.29 -11.40
C LEU A 104 11.32 6.69 -10.98
N GLY A 105 10.58 7.71 -11.41
CA GLY A 105 10.81 9.11 -11.08
C GLY A 105 10.15 9.55 -9.77
N GLY A 106 9.06 8.90 -9.40
CA GLY A 106 8.30 9.21 -8.19
C GLY A 106 7.41 8.06 -7.73
N LEU A 107 7.08 8.09 -6.45
CA LEU A 107 6.14 7.18 -5.81
C LEU A 107 5.05 7.98 -5.11
N TRP A 108 3.83 7.54 -5.28
CA TRP A 108 2.67 8.00 -4.53
C TRP A 108 2.27 6.98 -3.48
N CYS A 109 1.61 7.44 -2.45
CA CYS A 109 0.84 6.61 -1.53
C CYS A 109 -0.37 7.40 -1.01
N CYS A 110 -1.39 6.68 -0.58
CA CYS A 110 -2.56 7.32 -0.03
C CYS A 110 -3.01 6.67 1.28
N HIS A 111 -3.78 7.40 2.06
CA HIS A 111 -4.52 6.86 3.19
C HIS A 111 -5.86 7.56 3.35
N TYR A 112 -6.86 6.83 3.81
CA TYR A 112 -8.16 7.40 4.15
C TYR A 112 -8.05 8.28 5.39
N HIS A 113 -8.84 9.35 5.44
CA HIS A 113 -8.93 10.21 6.60
C HIS A 113 -9.23 9.38 7.87
N GLY A 114 -8.46 9.59 8.92
CA GLY A 114 -8.54 8.84 10.17
C GLY A 114 -7.67 7.58 10.23
N ASN A 115 -7.10 7.10 9.13
CA ASN A 115 -6.16 5.96 9.15
C ASN A 115 -4.76 6.42 9.58
N LEU A 116 -4.58 6.64 10.90
CA LEU A 116 -3.33 7.12 11.47
C LEU A 116 -2.18 6.11 11.37
N GLN A 117 -2.47 4.81 11.30
CA GLN A 117 -1.45 3.77 11.11
C GLN A 117 -0.79 3.91 9.74
N SER A 118 -1.59 3.99 8.67
CA SER A 118 -1.06 4.18 7.32
C SER A 118 -0.31 5.51 7.18
N LYS A 119 -0.86 6.60 7.73
CA LYS A 119 -0.17 7.90 7.77
C LYS A 119 1.24 7.79 8.37
N ARG A 120 1.38 7.15 9.55
CA ARG A 120 2.68 6.98 10.21
C ARG A 120 3.66 6.13 9.41
N VAL A 121 3.18 5.10 8.71
CA VAL A 121 4.02 4.30 7.79
C VAL A 121 4.58 5.19 6.69
N GLN A 122 3.73 5.96 6.02
CA GLN A 122 4.09 6.83 4.90
C GLN A 122 5.12 7.90 5.33
N GLU A 123 4.88 8.55 6.46
CA GLU A 123 5.81 9.54 7.04
C GLU A 123 7.18 8.91 7.38
N LYS A 124 7.20 7.71 7.97
CA LYS A 124 8.43 6.97 8.28
C LYS A 124 9.22 6.56 7.03
N CYS A 125 8.53 6.35 5.92
CA CYS A 125 9.14 6.01 4.63
C CYS A 125 9.58 7.24 3.81
N GLY A 126 9.43 8.46 4.36
CA GLY A 126 9.90 9.69 3.73
C GLY A 126 8.91 10.34 2.77
N PHE A 127 7.69 9.81 2.64
CA PHE A 127 6.65 10.44 1.83
C PHE A 127 6.25 11.79 2.42
N ARG A 128 6.08 12.78 1.55
CA ARG A 128 5.65 14.14 1.90
C ARG A 128 4.21 14.36 1.49
N TYR A 129 3.45 15.01 2.36
CA TYR A 129 2.06 15.36 2.09
C TYR A 129 1.96 16.23 0.84
N HIS A 130 1.04 15.86 -0.06
CA HIS A 130 0.77 16.58 -1.29
C HIS A 130 -0.59 17.29 -1.24
N HIS A 131 -1.69 16.55 -1.14
CA HIS A 131 -3.04 17.14 -1.04
C HIS A 131 -4.05 16.15 -0.44
N CYS A 132 -5.27 16.63 -0.21
CA CYS A 132 -6.44 15.84 0.15
C CYS A 132 -7.44 15.85 -1.00
N ASP A 133 -7.89 14.68 -1.42
CA ASP A 133 -9.09 14.55 -2.25
C ASP A 133 -10.31 14.50 -1.31
N GLU A 134 -11.05 15.60 -1.26
CA GLU A 134 -12.26 15.73 -0.44
C GLU A 134 -13.43 14.90 -1.00
N ASN A 135 -13.41 14.54 -2.28
CA ASN A 135 -14.43 13.75 -2.97
C ASN A 135 -14.03 12.28 -3.18
N GLY A 136 -12.97 11.85 -2.51
CA GLY A 136 -12.47 10.49 -2.60
C GLY A 136 -13.52 9.45 -2.21
N ARG A 137 -13.28 8.21 -2.62
CA ARG A 137 -14.15 7.07 -2.32
C ARG A 137 -13.34 5.87 -1.89
N THR A 138 -13.96 5.02 -1.07
CA THR A 138 -13.44 3.69 -0.76
C THR A 138 -13.50 2.79 -1.99
N LYS A 139 -12.85 1.65 -1.95
CA LYS A 139 -12.96 0.60 -2.98
C LYS A 139 -14.39 0.05 -3.11
N THR A 140 -15.23 0.26 -2.10
CA THR A 140 -16.67 -0.08 -2.10
C THR A 140 -17.57 1.06 -2.60
N GLY A 141 -16.98 2.21 -2.98
CA GLY A 141 -17.68 3.37 -3.51
C GLY A 141 -18.22 4.36 -2.46
N GLU A 142 -18.02 4.10 -1.18
CA GLU A 142 -18.46 5.01 -0.11
C GLU A 142 -17.63 6.30 -0.12
N PRO A 143 -18.26 7.49 0.04
CA PRO A 143 -17.55 8.75 0.14
C PRO A 143 -16.56 8.74 1.32
N LYS A 144 -15.31 9.03 1.06
CA LYS A 144 -14.28 9.11 2.10
C LYS A 144 -13.10 9.94 1.63
N ARG A 145 -12.71 10.95 2.40
CA ARG A 145 -11.55 11.78 2.08
C ARG A 145 -10.28 10.94 2.01
N VAL A 146 -9.45 11.22 1.01
CA VAL A 146 -8.19 10.53 0.77
C VAL A 146 -7.05 11.53 0.85
N HIS A 147 -6.08 11.27 1.70
CA HIS A 147 -4.84 12.03 1.77
C HIS A 147 -3.81 11.37 0.86
N LEU A 148 -3.21 12.17 -0.03
CA LEU A 148 -2.19 11.73 -0.97
C LEU A 148 -0.83 12.32 -0.58
N LEU A 149 0.18 11.45 -0.61
CA LEU A 149 1.56 11.80 -0.31
C LEU A 149 2.43 11.36 -1.49
N HIS A 150 3.53 12.05 -1.69
CA HIS A 150 4.47 11.80 -2.79
C HIS A 150 5.91 11.74 -2.27
N LEU A 151 6.73 10.91 -2.92
CA LEU A 151 8.17 10.81 -2.72
C LEU A 151 8.85 10.80 -4.10
N SER A 152 9.54 11.87 -4.46
CA SER A 152 10.34 11.89 -5.68
C SER A 152 11.64 11.12 -5.49
N ARG A 153 12.20 10.61 -6.61
CA ARG A 153 13.51 9.95 -6.60
C ARG A 153 14.60 10.86 -6.03
N GLN A 154 14.56 12.16 -6.34
CA GLN A 154 15.55 13.12 -5.81
C GLN A 154 15.44 13.25 -4.29
N GLN A 155 14.23 13.39 -3.74
CA GLN A 155 14.02 13.45 -2.29
C GLN A 155 14.52 12.18 -1.59
N TRP A 156 14.31 11.02 -2.22
CA TRP A 156 14.81 9.75 -1.71
C TRP A 156 16.35 9.71 -1.73
N LEU A 157 17.00 10.11 -2.83
CA LEU A 157 18.46 10.19 -2.91
C LEU A 157 19.05 11.11 -1.85
N ASP A 158 18.45 12.29 -1.64
CA ASP A 158 18.90 13.29 -0.65
C ASP A 158 18.74 12.78 0.80
N SER A 159 17.93 11.76 1.04
CA SER A 159 17.72 11.14 2.36
C SER A 159 18.64 9.96 2.65
N GLN A 160 19.41 9.50 1.66
CA GLN A 160 20.38 8.44 1.88
C GLN A 160 21.64 8.98 2.57
N PRO A 161 22.27 8.19 3.45
CA PRO A 161 23.48 8.60 4.16
C PRO A 161 24.69 8.82 3.26
#